data_f5fc5788f7f6f03276c046b3b4989a80
#
_entry.id   f5fc5788f7f6f03276c046b3b4989a80
#
_cell.length_a   1.000
_cell.length_b   1.000
_cell.length_c   1.000
_cell.angle_alpha   90.00
_cell.angle_beta   90.00
_cell.angle_gamma   90.00
#
_symmetry.space_group_name_H-M   'P 1'
#
loop_
_entity.id
_entity.type
_entity.pdbx_description
1 polymer ?
#
loop_
_entity_poly.entity_id
_entity_poly.type
_entity_poly.pdbx_seq_one_letter_code
_entity_poly.pdbx_strand_id
1 'polypeptide(L)'
;TNHGFEQSVIPCGGEHYLATGDEWAEGSFEFCRDEADAIFMGAIGFPGAHLPNGDLAGGSVILGMRSGLDLYANVRPIRLYEGVPHKIHGKFTKVWDPDMVDMVILRENTEGLYHSLLHRSAQRAKGLEGYEPPAIEFPGLKGEVAYDPRPISSHGSERLIRMGFEICKTRKGAPVDAVSRVSCIDKSNVTRGCQLFRRSFDNVATQYPNINTDYGYIDAFTQWLTRTPEFYDVVVTSNMFGDIATDLASVLQGGMG
;
A
#
# COMPACT_ATOMS: atom_id res chain seq x y z
N THR A 1 22.52 -18.54 -14.64
CA THR A 1 23.25 -18.23 -13.41
C THR A 1 22.50 -18.87 -12.27
N ASN A 2 23.13 -19.88 -11.62
CA ASN A 2 22.58 -20.52 -10.43
C ASN A 2 22.80 -19.54 -9.25
N HIS A 3 21.79 -18.77 -8.90
CA HIS A 3 21.79 -17.99 -7.67
C HIS A 3 21.39 -18.93 -6.54
N GLY A 4 22.31 -19.28 -5.66
CA GLY A 4 22.02 -19.98 -4.41
C GLY A 4 21.29 -19.03 -3.47
N PHE A 5 20.14 -19.45 -2.94
CA PHE A 5 19.42 -18.76 -1.87
C PHE A 5 19.62 -19.54 -0.58
N GLU A 6 20.02 -18.86 0.47
CA GLU A 6 19.91 -19.36 1.83
C GLU A 6 18.56 -18.90 2.38
N GLN A 7 17.76 -19.81 2.90
CA GLN A 7 16.43 -19.54 3.39
C GLN A 7 16.35 -19.82 4.88
N SER A 8 16.01 -18.79 5.66
CA SER A 8 15.69 -18.91 7.09
C SER A 8 14.17 -18.78 7.26
N VAL A 9 13.56 -19.77 7.91
CA VAL A 9 12.12 -19.76 8.20
C VAL A 9 11.90 -19.22 9.60
N ILE A 10 11.12 -18.14 9.71
CA ILE A 10 10.77 -17.50 10.97
C ILE A 10 9.31 -17.86 11.31
N PRO A 11 9.06 -18.61 12.39
CA PRO A 11 7.69 -18.86 12.85
C PRO A 11 7.03 -17.57 13.32
N CYS A 12 5.85 -17.25 12.77
CA CYS A 12 5.11 -16.03 13.12
C CYS A 12 3.63 -16.15 12.74
N GLY A 13 2.85 -15.17 13.20
CA GLY A 13 1.42 -15.06 12.88
C GLY A 13 0.51 -15.77 13.86
N GLY A 14 -0.77 -15.94 13.47
CA GLY A 14 -1.81 -16.42 14.35
C GLY A 14 -1.63 -17.87 14.83
N GLU A 15 -1.10 -18.76 13.99
CA GLU A 15 -0.81 -20.14 14.39
C GLU A 15 0.32 -20.21 15.44
N HIS A 16 1.37 -19.43 15.23
CA HIS A 16 2.46 -19.31 16.20
C HIS A 16 1.96 -18.73 17.52
N TYR A 17 1.11 -17.70 17.46
CA TYR A 17 0.50 -17.10 18.65
C TYR A 17 -0.32 -18.11 19.47
N LEU A 18 -1.13 -18.95 18.82
CA LEU A 18 -1.90 -19.98 19.52
C LEU A 18 -1.02 -21.02 20.22
N ALA A 19 0.16 -21.28 19.68
CA ALA A 19 1.11 -22.25 20.23
C ALA A 19 1.98 -21.68 21.37
N THR A 20 2.32 -20.39 21.32
CA THR A 20 3.35 -19.78 22.19
C THR A 20 2.85 -18.62 23.04
N GLY A 21 1.78 -17.95 22.63
CA GLY A 21 1.32 -16.68 23.20
C GLY A 21 1.97 -15.44 22.56
N ASP A 22 2.95 -15.61 21.67
CA ASP A 22 3.67 -14.52 20.97
C ASP A 22 3.36 -14.54 19.48
N GLU A 23 3.26 -13.36 18.84
CA GLU A 23 2.95 -13.28 17.42
C GLU A 23 4.16 -13.64 16.52
N TRP A 24 5.38 -13.59 17.05
CA TRP A 24 6.64 -14.08 16.44
C TRP A 24 7.70 -14.37 17.51
N ALA A 25 8.71 -15.15 17.14
CA ALA A 25 9.77 -15.51 18.07
C ALA A 25 10.67 -14.30 18.37
N GLU A 26 11.24 -14.30 19.58
CA GLU A 26 12.22 -13.28 20.00
C GLU A 26 13.42 -13.22 19.02
N GLY A 27 13.90 -12.00 18.73
CA GLY A 27 14.96 -11.76 17.77
C GLY A 27 14.56 -11.79 16.29
N SER A 28 13.31 -12.15 15.97
CA SER A 28 12.87 -12.26 14.57
C SER A 28 12.88 -10.93 13.82
N PHE A 29 12.52 -9.84 14.51
CA PHE A 29 12.55 -8.51 13.91
C PHE A 29 13.97 -8.06 13.60
N GLU A 30 14.88 -8.25 14.54
CA GLU A 30 16.30 -7.93 14.40
C GLU A 30 16.94 -8.71 13.27
N PHE A 31 16.65 -10.00 13.15
CA PHE A 31 17.09 -10.82 12.03
C PHE A 31 16.58 -10.27 10.69
N CYS A 32 15.29 -9.93 10.60
CA CYS A 32 14.71 -9.34 9.40
C CYS A 32 15.34 -7.99 9.03
N ARG A 33 15.75 -7.20 10.03
CA ARG A 33 16.35 -5.87 9.83
C ARG A 33 17.84 -5.93 9.45
N ASP A 34 18.61 -6.81 10.10
CA ASP A 34 20.07 -6.74 10.12
C ASP A 34 20.74 -7.82 9.27
N GLU A 35 20.05 -8.95 9.02
CA GLU A 35 20.66 -10.11 8.37
C GLU A 35 19.97 -10.51 7.06
N ALA A 36 18.67 -10.26 6.91
CA ALA A 36 17.94 -10.71 5.74
C ALA A 36 18.08 -9.72 4.57
N ASP A 37 18.50 -10.20 3.40
CA ASP A 37 18.52 -9.41 2.15
C ASP A 37 17.10 -9.16 1.60
N ALA A 38 16.16 -10.08 1.86
CA ALA A 38 14.77 -9.99 1.44
C ALA A 38 13.87 -10.80 2.37
N ILE A 39 12.64 -10.33 2.53
CA ILE A 39 11.62 -10.99 3.35
C ILE A 39 10.49 -11.48 2.44
N PHE A 40 10.25 -12.79 2.43
CA PHE A 40 9.11 -13.39 1.76
C PHE A 40 8.06 -13.77 2.79
N MET A 41 6.87 -13.14 2.73
CA MET A 41 5.82 -13.33 3.72
C MET A 41 4.61 -14.03 3.10
N GLY A 42 4.11 -15.03 3.81
CA GLY A 42 2.83 -15.69 3.50
C GLY A 42 1.65 -15.08 4.25
N ALA A 43 0.53 -15.78 4.27
CA ALA A 43 -0.63 -15.41 5.07
C ALA A 43 -0.33 -15.54 6.57
N ILE A 44 -0.60 -14.48 7.32
CA ILE A 44 -0.26 -14.38 8.75
C ILE A 44 -1.45 -14.71 9.65
N GLY A 45 -2.67 -14.41 9.21
CA GLY A 45 -3.88 -14.67 9.98
C GLY A 45 -4.17 -16.16 10.10
N PHE A 46 -4.71 -16.55 11.26
CA PHE A 46 -5.18 -17.92 11.52
C PHE A 46 -6.56 -17.89 12.15
N PRO A 47 -7.51 -18.74 11.71
CA PRO A 47 -8.86 -18.75 12.25
C PRO A 47 -8.86 -18.99 13.78
N GLY A 48 -9.54 -18.11 14.52
CA GLY A 48 -9.64 -18.19 15.97
C GLY A 48 -8.46 -17.63 16.76
N ALA A 49 -7.39 -17.18 16.11
CA ALA A 49 -6.28 -16.52 16.78
C ALA A 49 -6.59 -15.04 17.01
N HIS A 50 -6.97 -14.70 18.24
CA HIS A 50 -7.26 -13.33 18.66
C HIS A 50 -6.40 -12.94 19.87
N LEU A 51 -5.98 -11.69 19.89
CA LEU A 51 -5.34 -11.06 21.04
C LEU A 51 -6.38 -10.78 22.14
N PRO A 52 -5.96 -10.56 23.40
CA PRO A 52 -6.89 -10.26 24.50
C PRO A 52 -7.80 -9.04 24.28
N ASN A 53 -7.38 -8.10 23.42
CA ASN A 53 -8.15 -6.92 23.04
C ASN A 53 -9.13 -7.16 21.89
N GLY A 54 -9.23 -8.40 21.38
CA GLY A 54 -10.11 -8.80 20.28
C GLY A 54 -9.52 -8.65 18.87
N ASP A 55 -8.33 -8.05 18.74
CA ASP A 55 -7.64 -7.93 17.44
C ASP A 55 -7.18 -9.30 16.92
N LEU A 56 -7.06 -9.46 15.62
CA LEU A 56 -6.46 -10.64 15.02
C LEU A 56 -4.97 -10.73 15.34
N ALA A 57 -4.52 -11.91 15.79
CA ALA A 57 -3.10 -12.17 16.01
C ALA A 57 -2.33 -12.21 14.67
N GLY A 58 -1.09 -11.72 14.69
CA GLY A 58 -0.22 -11.56 13.51
C GLY A 58 -0.15 -10.12 12.99
N GLY A 59 -1.02 -9.24 13.47
CA GLY A 59 -1.02 -7.83 13.09
C GLY A 59 0.29 -7.11 13.44
N SER A 60 0.92 -7.41 14.58
CA SER A 60 2.18 -6.79 14.98
C SER A 60 3.33 -7.17 14.06
N VAL A 61 3.32 -8.36 13.48
CA VAL A 61 4.33 -8.79 12.50
C VAL A 61 4.29 -7.90 11.27
N ILE A 62 3.12 -7.78 10.62
CA ILE A 62 2.97 -7.00 9.39
C ILE A 62 3.20 -5.51 9.65
N LEU A 63 2.51 -4.97 10.65
CA LEU A 63 2.54 -3.54 10.96
C LEU A 63 3.88 -3.14 11.60
N GLY A 64 4.44 -4.02 12.43
CA GLY A 64 5.75 -3.83 13.05
C GLY A 64 6.87 -3.77 12.02
N MET A 65 6.90 -4.67 11.03
CA MET A 65 7.86 -4.62 9.92
C MET A 65 7.65 -3.38 9.06
N ARG A 66 6.40 -3.04 8.71
CA ARG A 66 6.11 -1.88 7.88
C ARG A 66 6.68 -0.60 8.46
N SER A 67 6.50 -0.39 9.77
CA SER A 67 7.00 0.80 10.46
C SER A 67 8.47 0.68 10.86
N GLY A 68 8.87 -0.47 11.38
CA GLY A 68 10.19 -0.66 11.95
C GLY A 68 11.30 -0.77 10.92
N LEU A 69 10.99 -1.28 9.74
CA LEU A 69 11.91 -1.35 8.60
C LEU A 69 11.72 -0.20 7.60
N ASP A 70 10.85 0.77 7.93
CA ASP A 70 10.50 1.91 7.06
C ASP A 70 10.12 1.48 5.62
N LEU A 71 9.27 0.47 5.50
CA LEU A 71 8.79 -0.03 4.20
C LEU A 71 7.78 0.94 3.59
N TYR A 72 8.25 2.09 3.14
CA TYR A 72 7.46 3.26 2.77
C TYR A 72 6.66 3.10 1.48
N ALA A 73 7.08 2.24 0.58
CA ALA A 73 6.43 2.04 -0.72
C ALA A 73 5.84 0.64 -0.85
N ASN A 74 4.52 0.57 -0.97
CA ASN A 74 3.82 -0.65 -1.32
C ASN A 74 3.63 -0.65 -2.84
N VAL A 75 4.40 -1.47 -3.53
CA VAL A 75 4.42 -1.58 -4.99
C VAL A 75 3.47 -2.68 -5.43
N ARG A 76 2.43 -2.33 -6.16
CA ARG A 76 1.37 -3.23 -6.63
C ARG A 76 1.36 -3.31 -8.17
N PRO A 77 2.07 -4.28 -8.77
CA PRO A 77 1.91 -4.55 -10.20
C PRO A 77 0.51 -5.11 -10.46
N ILE A 78 -0.18 -4.53 -11.44
CA ILE A 78 -1.49 -4.98 -11.90
C ILE A 78 -1.33 -5.37 -13.36
N ARG A 79 -1.36 -6.67 -13.63
CA ARG A 79 -1.15 -7.21 -14.96
C ARG A 79 -2.10 -8.38 -15.22
N LEU A 80 -2.85 -8.29 -16.30
CA LEU A 80 -3.67 -9.38 -16.77
C LEU A 80 -2.84 -10.31 -17.67
N TYR A 81 -2.87 -11.60 -17.37
CA TYR A 81 -2.19 -12.61 -18.16
C TYR A 81 -3.18 -13.35 -19.06
N GLU A 82 -2.66 -13.88 -20.17
CA GLU A 82 -3.46 -14.66 -21.11
C GLU A 82 -4.11 -15.88 -20.42
N GLY A 83 -5.37 -16.11 -20.74
CA GLY A 83 -6.13 -17.24 -20.18
C GLY A 83 -6.73 -17.01 -18.79
N VAL A 84 -6.51 -15.85 -18.17
CA VAL A 84 -7.11 -15.51 -16.86
C VAL A 84 -8.51 -14.94 -17.06
N PRO A 85 -9.58 -15.59 -16.54
CA PRO A 85 -10.93 -15.05 -16.60
C PRO A 85 -11.21 -14.12 -15.40
N HIS A 86 -12.16 -13.22 -15.57
CA HIS A 86 -12.66 -12.35 -14.51
C HIS A 86 -13.92 -12.94 -13.87
N LYS A 87 -13.99 -12.91 -12.55
CA LYS A 87 -15.20 -13.33 -11.82
C LYS A 87 -16.11 -12.13 -11.57
N ILE A 88 -17.05 -11.91 -12.48
CA ILE A 88 -18.01 -10.81 -12.39
C ILE A 88 -19.43 -11.40 -12.24
N HIS A 89 -20.18 -10.87 -11.27
CA HIS A 89 -21.51 -11.39 -10.90
C HIS A 89 -21.55 -12.89 -10.64
N GLY A 90 -20.50 -13.44 -10.02
CA GLY A 90 -20.39 -14.87 -9.73
C GLY A 90 -20.11 -15.75 -10.96
N LYS A 91 -19.92 -15.17 -12.13
CA LYS A 91 -19.60 -15.88 -13.37
C LYS A 91 -18.21 -15.55 -13.83
N PHE A 92 -17.50 -16.54 -14.36
CA PHE A 92 -16.21 -16.33 -15.03
C PHE A 92 -16.45 -15.86 -16.46
N THR A 93 -15.93 -14.71 -16.80
CA THR A 93 -16.05 -14.11 -18.14
C THR A 93 -14.79 -13.31 -18.47
N LYS A 94 -14.54 -13.10 -19.76
CA LYS A 94 -13.50 -12.17 -20.22
C LYS A 94 -14.10 -10.76 -20.28
N VAL A 95 -13.57 -9.84 -19.51
CA VAL A 95 -14.00 -8.44 -19.45
C VAL A 95 -12.98 -7.52 -20.08
N TRP A 96 -11.69 -7.71 -19.74
CA TRP A 96 -10.57 -6.98 -20.31
C TRP A 96 -9.63 -7.92 -21.05
N ASP A 97 -8.87 -7.38 -21.99
CA ASP A 97 -7.81 -8.09 -22.69
C ASP A 97 -6.45 -7.90 -22.00
N PRO A 98 -5.53 -8.87 -22.09
CA PRO A 98 -4.20 -8.77 -21.47
C PRO A 98 -3.38 -7.57 -21.89
N ASP A 99 -3.57 -7.06 -23.09
CA ASP A 99 -2.91 -5.87 -23.64
C ASP A 99 -3.50 -4.55 -23.11
N MET A 100 -4.64 -4.60 -22.41
CA MET A 100 -5.25 -3.42 -21.78
C MET A 100 -4.77 -3.20 -20.34
N VAL A 101 -4.20 -4.20 -19.66
CA VAL A 101 -3.93 -4.17 -18.22
C VAL A 101 -2.49 -4.50 -17.93
N ASP A 102 -1.66 -3.47 -17.86
CA ASP A 102 -0.27 -3.54 -17.41
C ASP A 102 0.13 -2.21 -16.77
N MET A 103 -0.10 -2.06 -15.49
CA MET A 103 0.24 -0.86 -14.71
C MET A 103 0.87 -1.21 -13.38
N VAL A 104 1.47 -0.22 -12.73
CA VAL A 104 1.96 -0.33 -11.35
C VAL A 104 1.33 0.76 -10.50
N ILE A 105 0.72 0.40 -9.38
CA ILE A 105 0.20 1.34 -8.39
C ILE A 105 1.14 1.34 -7.19
N LEU A 106 1.69 2.52 -6.86
CA LEU A 106 2.48 2.73 -5.67
C LEU A 106 1.63 3.40 -4.60
N ARG A 107 1.47 2.70 -3.48
CA ARG A 107 0.77 3.15 -2.29
C ARG A 107 1.79 3.60 -1.25
N GLU A 108 1.65 4.81 -0.72
CA GLU A 108 2.36 5.21 0.49
C GLU A 108 1.98 4.26 1.63
N ASN A 109 2.94 3.85 2.45
CA ASN A 109 2.74 2.69 3.32
C ASN A 109 2.99 2.97 4.82
N THR A 110 3.48 4.16 5.18
CA THR A 110 3.93 4.50 6.55
C THR A 110 3.20 5.69 7.17
N GLU A 111 2.49 6.49 6.39
CA GLU A 111 1.76 7.68 6.81
C GLU A 111 0.25 7.56 6.54
N GLY A 112 -0.46 8.67 6.64
CA GLY A 112 -1.89 8.75 6.33
C GLY A 112 -2.78 8.23 7.44
N LEU A 113 -3.96 7.73 7.10
CA LEU A 113 -4.97 7.30 8.08
C LEU A 113 -4.49 6.14 8.96
N TYR A 114 -3.59 5.32 8.45
CA TYR A 114 -3.02 4.17 9.18
C TYR A 114 -1.89 4.56 10.14
N HIS A 115 -1.46 5.82 10.14
CA HIS A 115 -0.30 6.28 10.93
C HIS A 115 -0.43 5.96 12.43
N SER A 116 -1.59 6.22 13.04
CA SER A 116 -1.82 5.96 14.46
C SER A 116 -1.68 4.48 14.81
N LEU A 117 -2.20 3.60 13.95
CA LEU A 117 -2.10 2.15 14.11
C LEU A 117 -0.66 1.66 13.95
N LEU A 118 0.02 2.13 12.89
CA LEU A 118 1.42 1.80 12.62
C LEU A 118 2.33 2.26 13.75
N HIS A 119 2.13 3.47 14.25
CA HIS A 119 2.91 4.03 15.35
C HIS A 119 2.69 3.26 16.65
N ARG A 120 1.44 2.92 17.01
CA ARG A 120 1.14 2.08 18.17
C ARG A 120 1.79 0.69 18.06
N SER A 121 1.74 0.08 16.90
CA SER A 121 2.35 -1.23 16.67
C SER A 121 3.89 -1.20 16.83
N ALA A 122 4.52 -0.17 16.29
CA ALA A 122 5.96 0.04 16.43
C ALA A 122 6.37 0.33 17.89
N GLN A 123 5.55 1.04 18.67
CA GLN A 123 5.80 1.27 20.09
C GLN A 123 5.63 0.00 20.93
N ARG A 124 4.59 -0.78 20.67
CA ARG A 124 4.38 -2.08 21.35
C ARG A 124 5.55 -3.03 21.12
N ALA A 125 6.08 -3.10 19.90
CA ALA A 125 7.26 -3.89 19.59
C ALA A 125 8.51 -3.48 20.40
N LYS A 126 8.54 -2.23 20.91
CA LYS A 126 9.60 -1.68 21.77
C LYS A 126 9.23 -1.73 23.27
N GLY A 127 8.13 -2.36 23.67
CA GLY A 127 7.66 -2.39 25.05
C GLY A 127 7.16 -1.05 25.59
N LEU A 128 6.84 -0.08 24.72
CA LEU A 128 6.33 1.24 25.10
C LEU A 128 4.79 1.26 25.08
N GLU A 129 4.21 2.14 25.90
CA GLU A 129 2.76 2.39 25.86
C GLU A 129 2.33 2.95 24.50
N GLY A 130 1.11 2.61 24.10
CA GLY A 130 0.58 2.99 22.80
C GLY A 130 0.38 4.52 22.66
N TYR A 131 0.54 5.02 21.44
CA TYR A 131 0.21 6.40 21.08
C TYR A 131 -1.32 6.60 21.06
N GLU A 132 -1.77 7.63 21.76
CA GLU A 132 -3.13 8.15 21.63
C GLU A 132 -3.08 9.50 20.91
N PRO A 133 -3.95 9.74 19.92
CA PRO A 133 -4.01 11.04 19.27
C PRO A 133 -4.45 12.10 20.28
N PRO A 134 -3.96 13.35 20.14
CA PRO A 134 -4.34 14.44 21.05
C PRO A 134 -5.85 14.69 21.01
N ALA A 135 -6.44 15.01 22.15
CA ALA A 135 -7.84 15.40 22.22
C ALA A 135 -8.06 16.72 21.42
N ILE A 136 -9.00 16.67 20.49
CA ILE A 136 -9.38 17.83 19.66
C ILE A 136 -10.88 18.04 19.79
N GLU A 137 -11.30 19.28 20.03
CA GLU A 137 -12.70 19.65 20.00
C GLU A 137 -13.16 19.91 18.56
N PHE A 138 -14.31 19.37 18.21
CA PHE A 138 -14.96 19.57 16.92
C PHE A 138 -16.26 20.38 17.10
N PRO A 139 -16.20 21.72 16.96
CA PRO A 139 -17.38 22.57 17.11
C PRO A 139 -18.50 22.16 16.16
N GLY A 140 -19.71 22.08 16.68
CA GLY A 140 -20.90 21.72 15.90
C GLY A 140 -21.23 20.23 15.86
N LEU A 141 -20.35 19.33 16.27
CA LEU A 141 -20.67 17.93 16.48
C LEU A 141 -21.33 17.73 17.85
N LYS A 142 -22.24 16.77 17.94
CA LYS A 142 -22.99 16.44 19.18
C LYS A 142 -22.84 14.96 19.47
N GLY A 143 -22.80 14.62 20.77
CA GLY A 143 -22.64 13.24 21.25
C GLY A 143 -21.18 12.82 21.30
N GLU A 144 -20.94 11.52 21.34
CA GLU A 144 -19.60 10.94 21.28
C GLU A 144 -18.96 11.24 19.92
N VAL A 145 -17.70 11.68 19.92
CA VAL A 145 -16.96 12.01 18.71
C VAL A 145 -15.68 11.16 18.67
N ALA A 146 -15.52 10.37 17.62
CA ALA A 146 -14.28 9.68 17.31
C ALA A 146 -13.61 10.32 16.09
N TYR A 147 -12.29 10.40 16.09
CA TYR A 147 -11.55 10.89 14.92
C TYR A 147 -10.22 10.15 14.77
N ASP A 148 -9.77 10.06 13.52
CA ASP A 148 -8.45 9.53 13.17
C ASP A 148 -7.64 10.59 12.44
N PRO A 149 -6.44 10.95 12.93
CA PRO A 149 -5.55 11.87 12.23
C PRO A 149 -5.01 11.21 10.96
N ARG A 150 -4.95 12.00 9.89
CA ARG A 150 -4.40 11.59 8.59
C ARG A 150 -3.21 12.47 8.22
N PRO A 151 -2.05 12.32 8.86
CA PRO A 151 -0.85 13.08 8.54
C PRO A 151 -0.30 12.66 7.18
N ILE A 152 0.14 13.64 6.38
CA ILE A 152 0.89 13.45 5.14
C ILE A 152 2.05 14.43 5.19
N SER A 153 3.28 13.95 5.02
CA SER A 153 4.49 14.77 5.00
C SER A 153 5.02 14.94 3.57
N SER A 154 5.81 15.99 3.35
CA SER A 154 6.54 16.16 2.10
C SER A 154 7.58 15.06 1.92
N HIS A 155 8.28 14.67 2.99
CA HIS A 155 9.27 13.61 2.97
C HIS A 155 8.69 12.27 2.52
N GLY A 156 7.63 11.79 3.16
CA GLY A 156 6.97 10.54 2.79
C GLY A 156 6.39 10.57 1.38
N SER A 157 5.81 11.72 0.99
CA SER A 157 5.27 11.92 -0.36
C SER A 157 6.37 11.88 -1.43
N GLU A 158 7.43 12.66 -1.27
CA GLU A 158 8.50 12.81 -2.28
C GLU A 158 9.25 11.50 -2.55
N ARG A 159 9.56 10.72 -1.50
CA ARG A 159 10.26 9.44 -1.67
C ARG A 159 9.44 8.40 -2.43
N LEU A 160 8.12 8.33 -2.16
CA LEU A 160 7.22 7.47 -2.91
C LEU A 160 7.09 7.90 -4.36
N ILE A 161 6.87 9.20 -4.58
CA ILE A 161 6.69 9.78 -5.90
C ILE A 161 7.96 9.58 -6.74
N ARG A 162 9.14 9.82 -6.18
CA ARG A 162 10.42 9.56 -6.84
C ARG A 162 10.56 8.10 -7.26
N MET A 163 10.21 7.16 -6.39
CA MET A 163 10.19 5.74 -6.74
C MET A 163 9.24 5.46 -7.91
N GLY A 164 8.08 6.13 -7.96
CA GLY A 164 7.15 6.02 -9.08
C GLY A 164 7.77 6.45 -10.41
N PHE A 165 8.48 7.56 -10.45
CA PHE A 165 9.18 8.02 -11.65
C PHE A 165 10.34 7.08 -12.02
N GLU A 166 11.10 6.56 -11.05
CA GLU A 166 12.19 5.61 -11.34
C GLU A 166 11.65 4.28 -11.89
N ILE A 167 10.55 3.77 -11.37
CA ILE A 167 9.89 2.59 -11.94
C ILE A 167 9.40 2.89 -13.36
N CYS A 168 8.79 4.04 -13.59
CA CYS A 168 8.28 4.43 -14.91
C CYS A 168 9.39 4.43 -15.99
N LYS A 169 10.62 4.84 -15.66
CA LYS A 169 11.77 4.77 -16.58
C LYS A 169 12.08 3.35 -17.09
N THR A 170 11.75 2.33 -16.31
CA THR A 170 12.06 0.94 -16.65
C THR A 170 10.92 0.23 -17.38
N ARG A 171 9.78 0.90 -17.52
CA ARG A 171 8.58 0.36 -18.15
C ARG A 171 8.48 0.76 -19.63
N LYS A 172 7.55 0.15 -20.32
CA LYS A 172 7.29 0.39 -21.76
C LYS A 172 6.29 1.51 -22.01
N GLY A 173 5.78 2.16 -20.95
CA GLY A 173 4.71 3.14 -21.02
C GLY A 173 3.31 2.51 -20.90
N ALA A 174 2.29 3.35 -20.93
CA ALA A 174 0.90 2.95 -20.82
C ALA A 174 0.47 2.06 -22.01
N PRO A 175 -0.35 1.03 -21.80
CA PRO A 175 -0.78 0.12 -22.86
C PRO A 175 -1.40 0.79 -24.08
N VAL A 176 -2.17 1.86 -23.89
CA VAL A 176 -2.92 2.52 -24.97
C VAL A 176 -2.02 3.23 -25.99
N ASP A 177 -0.89 3.80 -25.56
CA ASP A 177 -0.10 4.74 -26.37
C ASP A 177 1.41 4.61 -26.21
N ALA A 178 1.86 3.69 -25.37
CA ALA A 178 3.27 3.48 -24.99
C ALA A 178 3.95 4.75 -24.40
N VAL A 179 3.16 5.70 -23.88
CA VAL A 179 3.68 6.90 -23.24
C VAL A 179 4.06 6.60 -21.79
N SER A 180 5.32 6.89 -21.43
CA SER A 180 5.77 6.85 -20.03
C SER A 180 5.02 7.93 -19.24
N ARG A 181 4.17 7.50 -18.32
CA ARG A 181 3.24 8.38 -17.59
C ARG A 181 3.19 8.04 -16.12
N VAL A 182 3.31 9.05 -15.26
CA VAL A 182 3.03 8.91 -13.82
C VAL A 182 1.78 9.71 -13.48
N SER A 183 0.76 9.01 -12.97
CA SER A 183 -0.51 9.61 -12.55
C SER A 183 -0.53 9.82 -11.03
N CYS A 184 -0.73 11.06 -10.61
CA CYS A 184 -0.92 11.44 -9.21
C CYS A 184 -2.40 11.32 -8.83
N ILE A 185 -2.74 10.36 -8.00
CA ILE A 185 -4.11 10.12 -7.58
C ILE A 185 -4.32 10.57 -6.14
N ASP A 186 -5.20 11.52 -5.94
CA ASP A 186 -5.40 12.19 -4.65
C ASP A 186 -6.84 12.69 -4.43
N LYS A 187 -7.05 13.54 -3.42
CA LYS A 187 -8.30 14.29 -3.17
C LYS A 187 -7.97 15.74 -2.81
N SER A 188 -7.10 16.38 -3.58
CA SER A 188 -6.57 17.71 -3.30
C SER A 188 -7.61 18.82 -3.37
N ASN A 189 -8.73 18.58 -4.04
CA ASN A 189 -9.87 19.49 -4.04
C ASN A 189 -10.59 19.58 -2.68
N VAL A 190 -10.35 18.63 -1.75
CA VAL A 190 -11.02 18.57 -0.45
C VAL A 190 -10.04 18.62 0.72
N THR A 191 -8.90 17.89 0.64
CA THR A 191 -8.05 17.65 1.80
C THR A 191 -6.67 18.31 1.68
N ARG A 192 -6.22 18.95 2.77
CA ARG A 192 -4.93 19.65 2.80
C ARG A 192 -3.74 18.72 2.64
N GLY A 193 -3.80 17.51 3.21
CA GLY A 193 -2.74 16.52 3.03
C GLY A 193 -2.56 16.11 1.56
N CYS A 194 -3.66 15.96 0.81
CA CYS A 194 -3.57 15.69 -0.63
C CYS A 194 -3.06 16.90 -1.42
N GLN A 195 -3.34 18.13 -0.98
CA GLN A 195 -2.73 19.31 -1.60
C GLN A 195 -1.22 19.32 -1.41
N LEU A 196 -0.73 18.89 -0.23
CA LEU A 196 0.70 18.71 0.00
C LEU A 196 1.27 17.62 -0.91
N PHE A 197 0.62 16.45 -0.96
CA PHE A 197 1.02 15.33 -1.82
C PHE A 197 1.16 15.75 -3.29
N ARG A 198 0.17 16.50 -3.82
CA ARG A 198 0.20 17.03 -5.19
C ARG A 198 1.34 18.01 -5.42
N ARG A 199 1.57 18.95 -4.51
CA ARG A 199 2.73 19.87 -4.61
C ARG A 199 4.06 19.13 -4.59
N SER A 200 4.18 18.10 -3.75
CA SER A 200 5.36 17.24 -3.73
C SER A 200 5.53 16.50 -5.06
N PHE A 201 4.43 16.06 -5.67
CA PHE A 201 4.43 15.44 -6.99
C PHE A 201 4.95 16.42 -8.05
N ASP A 202 4.40 17.63 -8.10
CA ASP A 202 4.82 18.66 -9.06
C ASP A 202 6.32 18.99 -8.91
N ASN A 203 6.80 19.12 -7.67
CA ASN A 203 8.21 19.39 -7.40
C ASN A 203 9.13 18.26 -7.88
N VAL A 204 8.77 17.00 -7.59
CA VAL A 204 9.56 15.84 -8.05
C VAL A 204 9.53 15.72 -9.57
N ALA A 205 8.37 15.91 -10.19
CA ALA A 205 8.18 15.81 -11.65
C ALA A 205 9.12 16.70 -12.46
N THR A 206 9.52 17.87 -11.92
CA THR A 206 10.48 18.77 -12.58
C THR A 206 11.83 18.10 -12.88
N GLN A 207 12.18 17.03 -12.16
CA GLN A 207 13.43 16.29 -12.35
C GLN A 207 13.32 15.19 -13.42
N TYR A 208 12.10 14.98 -13.98
CA TYR A 208 11.80 13.94 -14.96
C TYR A 208 11.09 14.49 -16.20
N PRO A 209 11.73 15.41 -16.96
CA PRO A 209 11.07 16.14 -18.05
C PRO A 209 10.60 15.27 -19.22
N ASN A 210 11.08 14.03 -19.31
CA ASN A 210 10.74 13.08 -20.37
C ASN A 210 9.60 12.12 -19.99
N ILE A 211 9.03 12.26 -18.80
CA ILE A 211 7.91 11.45 -18.31
C ILE A 211 6.67 12.33 -18.20
N ASN A 212 5.60 11.93 -18.82
CA ASN A 212 4.35 12.66 -18.76
C ASN A 212 3.72 12.55 -17.37
N THR A 213 3.11 13.64 -16.92
CA THR A 213 2.35 13.69 -15.67
C THR A 213 0.87 13.74 -15.94
N ASP A 214 0.10 13.06 -15.09
CA ASP A 214 -1.36 13.07 -15.10
C ASP A 214 -1.90 13.19 -13.68
N TYR A 215 -3.14 13.67 -13.55
CA TYR A 215 -3.78 13.93 -12.27
C TYR A 215 -5.20 13.41 -12.24
N GLY A 216 -5.55 12.70 -11.18
CA GLY A 216 -6.91 12.25 -10.94
C GLY A 216 -7.35 12.41 -9.50
N TYR A 217 -8.63 12.67 -9.28
CA TYR A 217 -9.22 12.49 -7.97
C TYR A 217 -9.57 11.03 -7.77
N ILE A 218 -9.38 10.53 -6.56
CA ILE A 218 -9.56 9.11 -6.24
C ILE A 218 -10.94 8.57 -6.63
N ASP A 219 -11.99 9.33 -6.43
CA ASP A 219 -13.36 8.95 -6.81
C ASP A 219 -13.53 8.82 -8.34
N ALA A 220 -12.97 9.73 -9.11
CA ALA A 220 -12.94 9.64 -10.57
C ALA A 220 -12.03 8.49 -11.04
N PHE A 221 -10.87 8.33 -10.40
CA PHE A 221 -9.93 7.26 -10.72
C PHE A 221 -10.54 5.87 -10.62
N THR A 222 -11.38 5.60 -9.61
CA THR A 222 -12.06 4.29 -9.49
C THR A 222 -12.93 3.97 -10.69
N GLN A 223 -13.55 4.96 -11.32
CA GLN A 223 -14.33 4.77 -12.54
C GLN A 223 -13.40 4.58 -13.77
N TRP A 224 -12.40 5.45 -13.92
CA TRP A 224 -11.47 5.38 -15.06
C TRP A 224 -10.66 4.10 -15.05
N LEU A 225 -10.24 3.64 -13.87
CA LEU A 225 -9.51 2.39 -13.69
C LEU A 225 -10.25 1.18 -14.29
N THR A 226 -11.57 1.16 -14.17
CA THR A 226 -12.39 0.06 -14.71
C THR A 226 -12.82 0.28 -16.16
N ARG A 227 -12.85 1.52 -16.64
CA ARG A 227 -13.33 1.85 -18.00
C ARG A 227 -12.22 1.92 -19.02
N THR A 228 -11.06 2.43 -18.62
CA THR A 228 -9.89 2.67 -19.49
C THR A 228 -8.60 2.34 -18.74
N PRO A 229 -8.42 1.08 -18.26
CA PRO A 229 -7.21 0.70 -17.51
C PRO A 229 -5.93 0.88 -18.35
N GLU A 230 -6.04 0.76 -19.66
CA GLU A 230 -4.95 0.90 -20.63
C GLU A 230 -4.29 2.28 -20.66
N PHE A 231 -4.93 3.29 -20.07
CA PHE A 231 -4.37 4.64 -19.95
C PHE A 231 -3.24 4.74 -18.92
N TYR A 232 -3.25 3.89 -17.89
CA TYR A 232 -2.34 4.01 -16.76
C TYR A 232 -1.07 3.19 -16.96
N ASP A 233 0.07 3.83 -16.69
CA ASP A 233 1.40 3.18 -16.65
C ASP A 233 1.86 3.04 -15.20
N VAL A 234 2.14 4.16 -14.51
CA VAL A 234 2.47 4.18 -13.09
C VAL A 234 1.53 5.14 -12.37
N VAL A 235 1.00 4.70 -11.25
CA VAL A 235 0.11 5.49 -10.38
C VAL A 235 0.76 5.65 -9.02
N VAL A 236 0.77 6.87 -8.47
CA VAL A 236 1.21 7.16 -7.11
C VAL A 236 0.07 7.74 -6.29
N THR A 237 -0.10 7.27 -5.05
CA THR A 237 -1.20 7.71 -4.21
C THR A 237 -0.90 7.52 -2.71
N SER A 238 -1.68 8.20 -1.86
CA SER A 238 -1.57 8.09 -0.41
C SER A 238 -2.07 6.73 0.11
N ASN A 239 -1.76 6.43 1.36
CA ASN A 239 -1.93 5.13 1.98
C ASN A 239 -3.34 4.54 1.81
N MET A 240 -4.37 5.13 2.41
CA MET A 240 -5.73 4.60 2.34
C MET A 240 -6.30 4.58 0.92
N PHE A 241 -6.02 5.59 0.11
CA PHE A 241 -6.50 5.60 -1.27
C PHE A 241 -5.83 4.51 -2.10
N GLY A 242 -4.54 4.27 -1.88
CA GLY A 242 -3.83 3.16 -2.51
C GLY A 242 -4.35 1.80 -2.09
N ASP A 243 -4.74 1.64 -0.83
CA ASP A 243 -5.35 0.41 -0.31
C ASP A 243 -6.63 0.06 -1.09
N ILE A 244 -7.56 0.99 -1.11
CA ILE A 244 -8.86 0.80 -1.78
C ILE A 244 -8.68 0.64 -3.31
N ALA A 245 -7.84 1.49 -3.90
CA ALA A 245 -7.62 1.48 -5.35
C ALA A 245 -6.96 0.18 -5.84
N THR A 246 -6.02 -0.38 -5.07
CA THR A 246 -5.35 -1.63 -5.47
C THR A 246 -6.24 -2.86 -5.34
N ASP A 247 -7.18 -2.86 -4.39
CA ASP A 247 -8.19 -3.92 -4.30
C ASP A 247 -9.15 -3.87 -5.50
N LEU A 248 -9.59 -2.68 -5.88
CA LEU A 248 -10.35 -2.52 -7.12
C LEU A 248 -9.54 -2.94 -8.35
N ALA A 249 -8.26 -2.52 -8.43
CA ALA A 249 -7.38 -2.86 -9.54
C ALA A 249 -7.11 -4.37 -9.64
N SER A 250 -7.14 -5.10 -8.52
CA SER A 250 -6.95 -6.55 -8.53
C SER A 250 -8.01 -7.28 -9.37
N VAL A 251 -9.22 -6.71 -9.47
CA VAL A 251 -10.29 -7.26 -10.32
C VAL A 251 -9.90 -7.28 -11.80
N LEU A 252 -9.10 -6.29 -12.24
CA LEU A 252 -8.64 -6.20 -13.63
C LEU A 252 -7.71 -7.34 -14.04
N GLN A 253 -7.01 -7.94 -13.08
CA GLN A 253 -6.09 -9.07 -13.30
C GLN A 253 -6.70 -10.44 -12.94
N GLY A 254 -8.02 -10.50 -12.73
CA GLY A 254 -8.74 -11.74 -12.45
C GLY A 254 -9.21 -11.88 -11.00
N GLY A 255 -8.91 -10.93 -10.15
CA GLY A 255 -9.28 -10.90 -8.74
C GLY A 255 -8.10 -11.17 -7.81
N MET A 256 -8.36 -11.01 -6.51
CA MET A 256 -7.38 -11.41 -5.49
C MET A 256 -7.34 -12.93 -5.38
N GLY A 257 -6.15 -13.44 -5.33
CA GLY A 257 -5.90 -14.83 -5.00
C GLY A 257 -6.30 -15.13 -3.57
#